data_00c6395abe755d81a299ba1dfa792329
#
_entry.id   00c6395abe755d81a299ba1dfa792329
#
_cell.length_a   1.000
_cell.length_b   1.000
_cell.length_c   1.000
_cell.angle_alpha   90.00
_cell.angle_beta   90.00
_cell.angle_gamma   90.00
#
_symmetry.space_group_name_H-M   'P 1'
#
loop_
_entity.id
_entity.type
_entity.pdbx_description
1 polymer ?
#
loop_
_entity_poly.entity_id
_entity_poly.type
_entity_poly.pdbx_seq_one_letter_code
_entity_poly.pdbx_strand_id
1 'polypeptide(L)'
;MRFAHDRPLGLAPASVLDYRELARRRLPRQLFDYVDGGAYEEATMRANVSDLEKILLRQVVMRDVTVREQHCEVLGEKLDMPVILAPVGLAGMFARRAEVQAARAADKAGIPFVESTVSICGIEEVAAAKSTPPWFQLYVMRDRSFAEGLMAKAEEAGAPVLVLTIDLPVLGARHRDTRNATVGQFSKWAKFRRTLDLLSHPGWLVDV
;
A
#
# COMPACT_ATOMS: atom_id res chain seq x y z
N MET A 1 5.88 10.41 20.16
CA MET A 1 6.60 9.55 21.13
C MET A 1 7.72 8.83 20.37
N ARG A 2 8.99 9.10 20.64
CA ARG A 2 10.10 8.36 20.04
C ARG A 2 10.27 7.10 20.88
N PHE A 3 9.91 5.96 20.36
CA PHE A 3 10.39 4.68 20.89
C PHE A 3 11.89 4.58 20.57
N ALA A 4 12.70 5.23 21.41
CA ALA A 4 14.11 4.95 21.49
C ALA A 4 14.23 3.59 22.15
N HIS A 5 15.00 2.70 21.57
CA HIS A 5 15.52 1.48 22.15
C HIS A 5 14.74 0.18 21.95
N ASP A 6 14.43 -0.19 20.72
CA ASP A 6 14.53 -1.62 20.49
C ASP A 6 15.19 -1.82 19.13
N ARG A 7 16.49 -2.06 19.12
CA ARG A 7 17.11 -2.75 18.01
C ARG A 7 16.52 -4.15 18.04
N PRO A 8 15.63 -4.53 17.10
CA PRO A 8 15.09 -5.88 17.11
C PRO A 8 16.28 -6.84 17.05
N LEU A 9 16.30 -7.83 17.91
CA LEU A 9 17.32 -8.89 17.95
C LEU A 9 17.34 -9.77 16.69
N GLY A 10 16.73 -9.32 15.57
CA GLY A 10 16.58 -10.10 14.35
C GLY A 10 15.43 -11.11 14.38
N LEU A 11 14.58 -11.03 15.40
CA LEU A 11 13.39 -11.86 15.54
C LEU A 11 12.25 -11.36 14.63
N ALA A 12 11.23 -12.17 14.46
CA ALA A 12 10.09 -11.84 13.62
C ALA A 12 9.41 -10.54 14.05
N PRO A 13 8.96 -9.70 13.09
CA PRO A 13 8.21 -8.49 13.42
C PRO A 13 6.91 -8.84 14.12
N ALA A 14 6.60 -8.13 15.21
CA ALA A 14 5.41 -8.33 16.03
C ALA A 14 4.27 -7.38 15.66
N SER A 15 4.55 -6.30 14.95
CA SER A 15 3.57 -5.27 14.58
C SER A 15 3.86 -4.66 13.21
N VAL A 16 2.90 -3.92 12.68
CA VAL A 16 3.08 -3.15 11.43
C VAL A 16 4.19 -2.11 11.57
N LEU A 17 4.40 -1.56 12.76
CA LEU A 17 5.48 -0.60 13.03
C LEU A 17 6.87 -1.25 12.89
N ASP A 18 7.01 -2.52 13.22
CA ASP A 18 8.26 -3.25 13.02
C ASP A 18 8.56 -3.43 11.52
N TYR A 19 7.53 -3.73 10.72
CA TYR A 19 7.67 -3.78 9.26
C TYR A 19 8.04 -2.42 8.67
N ARG A 20 7.48 -1.31 9.20
CA ARG A 20 7.88 0.03 8.79
C ARG A 20 9.36 0.29 9.03
N GLU A 21 9.88 -0.13 10.20
CA GLU A 21 11.30 0.01 10.52
C GLU A 21 12.19 -0.89 9.64
N LEU A 22 11.76 -2.11 9.34
CA LEU A 22 12.44 -2.99 8.38
C LEU A 22 12.47 -2.37 6.98
N ALA A 23 11.35 -1.83 6.51
CA ALA A 23 11.28 -1.13 5.22
C ALA A 23 12.22 0.08 5.19
N ARG A 24 12.29 0.87 6.28
CA ARG A 24 13.20 2.02 6.40
C ARG A 24 14.68 1.65 6.25
N ARG A 25 15.05 0.44 6.66
CA ARG A 25 16.45 -0.06 6.54
C ARG A 25 16.73 -0.68 5.18
N ARG A 26 15.71 -1.22 4.53
CA ARG A 26 15.84 -1.96 3.27
C ARG A 26 15.74 -1.05 2.06
N LEU A 27 14.85 -0.06 2.10
CA LEU A 27 14.51 0.78 0.96
C LEU A 27 15.47 1.97 0.85
N PRO A 28 15.86 2.37 -0.37
CA PRO A 28 16.45 3.66 -0.61
C PRO A 28 15.58 4.77 -0.02
N ARG A 29 16.23 5.79 0.54
CA ARG A 29 15.55 6.85 1.27
C ARG A 29 14.42 7.50 0.48
N GLN A 30 14.62 7.75 -0.80
CA GLN A 30 13.60 8.35 -1.66
C GLN A 30 12.32 7.48 -1.75
N LEU A 31 12.47 6.16 -1.83
CA LEU A 31 11.34 5.24 -1.89
C LEU A 31 10.66 5.11 -0.53
N PHE A 32 11.45 5.00 0.52
CA PHE A 32 10.88 4.98 1.87
C PHE A 32 10.12 6.26 2.19
N ASP A 33 10.70 7.44 1.96
CA ASP A 33 10.05 8.72 2.22
C ASP A 33 8.81 8.94 1.32
N TYR A 34 8.79 8.35 0.11
CA TYR A 34 7.62 8.37 -0.74
C TYR A 34 6.44 7.60 -0.13
N VAL A 35 6.65 6.38 0.34
CA VAL A 35 5.56 5.55 0.90
C VAL A 35 5.20 5.96 2.33
N ASP A 36 6.16 6.44 3.10
CA ASP A 36 6.01 6.82 4.52
C ASP A 36 5.56 8.28 4.72
N GLY A 37 5.72 9.12 3.70
CA GLY A 37 5.44 10.55 3.79
C GLY A 37 4.02 10.92 3.40
N GLY A 38 3.59 12.10 3.89
CA GLY A 38 2.32 12.73 3.56
C GLY A 38 2.49 14.08 2.86
N ALA A 39 1.37 14.73 2.57
CA ALA A 39 1.34 16.06 1.96
C ALA A 39 1.67 17.15 3.00
N TYR A 40 2.30 18.23 2.53
CA TYR A 40 2.67 19.42 3.29
C TYR A 40 3.42 19.06 4.59
N GLU A 41 2.94 19.56 5.74
CA GLU A 41 3.50 19.32 7.07
C GLU A 41 3.01 18.00 7.72
N GLU A 42 2.35 17.14 6.97
CA GLU A 42 1.88 15.83 7.41
C GLU A 42 0.93 15.88 8.62
N ALA A 43 0.19 16.99 8.79
CA ALA A 43 -0.72 17.15 9.93
C ALA A 43 -1.84 16.10 9.92
N THR A 44 -2.51 15.93 8.78
CA THR A 44 -3.57 14.94 8.62
C THR A 44 -3.04 13.51 8.79
N MET A 45 -1.85 13.21 8.26
CA MET A 45 -1.22 11.90 8.43
C MET A 45 -1.00 11.56 9.91
N ARG A 46 -0.55 12.55 10.72
CA ARG A 46 -0.44 12.35 12.18
C ARG A 46 -1.80 12.23 12.85
N ALA A 47 -2.79 13.02 12.42
CA ALA A 47 -4.15 12.96 12.95
C ALA A 47 -4.81 11.60 12.68
N ASN A 48 -4.59 11.00 11.52
CA ASN A 48 -5.11 9.66 11.18
C ASN A 48 -4.70 8.60 12.21
N VAL A 49 -3.51 8.71 12.80
CA VAL A 49 -3.07 7.81 13.87
C VAL A 49 -3.64 8.24 15.21
N SER A 50 -3.43 9.51 15.60
CA SER A 50 -3.81 9.98 16.94
C SER A 50 -5.32 10.00 17.19
N ASP A 51 -6.12 10.12 16.14
CA ASP A 51 -7.58 10.09 16.28
C ASP A 51 -8.11 8.67 16.45
N LEU A 52 -7.49 7.69 15.79
CA LEU A 52 -7.80 6.27 16.05
C LEU A 52 -7.38 5.85 17.48
N GLU A 53 -6.26 6.36 17.99
CA GLU A 53 -5.80 6.08 19.37
C GLU A 53 -6.77 6.61 20.45
N LYS A 54 -7.63 7.57 20.11
CA LYS A 54 -8.67 8.09 21.01
C LYS A 54 -9.88 7.17 21.14
N ILE A 55 -10.05 6.23 20.20
CA ILE A 55 -11.17 5.29 20.20
C ILE A 55 -10.85 4.13 21.13
N LEU A 56 -11.58 4.04 22.23
CA LEU A 56 -11.39 3.02 23.24
C LEU A 56 -12.48 1.95 23.14
N LEU A 57 -12.07 0.68 23.28
CA LEU A 57 -13.01 -0.44 23.34
C LEU A 57 -13.48 -0.66 24.78
N ARG A 58 -14.80 -0.65 24.98
CA ARG A 58 -15.40 -1.01 26.27
C ARG A 58 -15.41 -2.52 26.43
N GLN A 59 -14.71 -3.03 27.44
CA GLN A 59 -14.78 -4.44 27.80
C GLN A 59 -16.16 -4.83 28.33
N VAL A 60 -16.66 -5.99 27.89
CA VAL A 60 -17.86 -6.63 28.43
C VAL A 60 -17.45 -8.00 28.90
N VAL A 61 -17.50 -8.20 30.21
CA VAL A 61 -17.12 -9.46 30.86
C VAL A 61 -18.31 -10.41 30.98
N MET A 62 -18.06 -11.69 31.29
CA MET A 62 -19.06 -12.74 31.50
C MET A 62 -19.99 -12.96 30.28
N ARG A 63 -19.44 -12.79 29.09
CA ARG A 63 -20.08 -13.13 27.81
C ARG A 63 -19.44 -14.36 27.23
N ASP A 64 -20.24 -15.29 26.72
CA ASP A 64 -19.73 -16.39 25.92
C ASP A 64 -19.19 -15.83 24.59
N VAL A 65 -17.91 -16.08 24.31
CA VAL A 65 -17.19 -15.69 23.09
C VAL A 65 -16.64 -16.89 22.35
N THR A 66 -17.18 -18.08 22.61
CA THR A 66 -16.76 -19.34 21.98
C THR A 66 -16.96 -19.27 20.45
N VAL A 67 -18.10 -18.72 20.03
CA VAL A 67 -18.40 -18.51 18.60
C VAL A 67 -18.11 -17.04 18.26
N ARG A 68 -17.21 -16.83 17.34
CA ARG A 68 -16.86 -15.51 16.81
C ARG A 68 -17.17 -15.50 15.32
N GLU A 69 -18.10 -14.67 14.93
CA GLU A 69 -18.51 -14.50 13.55
C GLU A 69 -18.09 -13.12 13.06
N GLN A 70 -17.27 -13.06 12.02
CA GLN A 70 -16.76 -11.82 11.43
C GLN A 70 -17.15 -11.69 9.95
N HIS A 71 -17.86 -12.69 9.42
CA HIS A 71 -18.31 -12.65 8.02
C HIS A 71 -19.18 -11.43 7.74
N CYS A 72 -18.96 -10.84 6.58
CA CYS A 72 -19.81 -9.76 6.08
C CYS A 72 -19.99 -9.91 4.56
N GLU A 73 -20.96 -9.18 4.04
CA GLU A 73 -21.17 -9.08 2.60
C GLU A 73 -20.97 -7.64 2.14
N VAL A 74 -20.18 -7.46 1.08
CA VAL A 74 -19.90 -6.15 0.49
C VAL A 74 -20.03 -6.27 -1.03
N LEU A 75 -20.93 -5.49 -1.62
CA LEU A 75 -21.17 -5.46 -3.08
C LEU A 75 -21.45 -6.86 -3.68
N GLY A 76 -22.15 -7.72 -2.93
CA GLY A 76 -22.49 -9.09 -3.35
C GLY A 76 -21.39 -10.11 -3.11
N GLU A 77 -20.23 -9.72 -2.57
CA GLU A 77 -19.14 -10.63 -2.21
C GLU A 77 -19.14 -10.95 -0.72
N LYS A 78 -18.95 -12.23 -0.38
CA LYS A 78 -18.82 -12.69 1.00
C LYS A 78 -17.38 -12.63 1.43
N LEU A 79 -17.13 -11.95 2.54
CA LEU A 79 -15.82 -11.76 3.14
C LEU A 79 -15.74 -12.50 4.48
N ASP A 80 -14.62 -13.11 4.78
CA ASP A 80 -14.40 -13.79 6.06
C ASP A 80 -14.26 -12.80 7.23
N MET A 81 -13.89 -11.56 6.92
CA MET A 81 -13.83 -10.45 7.89
C MET A 81 -14.07 -9.10 7.20
N PRO A 82 -14.52 -8.05 7.89
CA PRO A 82 -14.83 -6.74 7.31
C PRO A 82 -13.56 -5.92 7.00
N VAL A 83 -12.66 -6.48 6.20
CA VAL A 83 -11.39 -5.87 5.80
C VAL A 83 -11.19 -6.04 4.31
N ILE A 84 -10.69 -5.01 3.65
CA ILE A 84 -10.31 -5.02 2.23
C ILE A 84 -8.90 -4.46 2.13
N LEU A 85 -8.00 -5.12 1.40
CA LEU A 85 -6.69 -4.56 1.11
C LEU A 85 -6.83 -3.48 0.04
N ALA A 86 -6.58 -2.24 0.47
CA ALA A 86 -6.69 -1.05 -0.37
C ALA A 86 -5.66 -1.06 -1.52
N PRO A 87 -5.95 -0.36 -2.64
CA PRO A 87 -5.03 -0.23 -3.75
C PRO A 87 -3.78 0.56 -3.33
N VAL A 88 -2.61 0.02 -3.65
CA VAL A 88 -1.31 0.67 -3.42
C VAL A 88 -0.58 0.79 -4.74
N GLY A 89 -0.39 2.02 -5.21
CA GLY A 89 0.36 2.27 -6.44
C GLY A 89 1.84 1.96 -6.29
N LEU A 90 2.45 1.47 -7.36
CA LEU A 90 3.89 1.21 -7.44
C LEU A 90 4.42 0.24 -6.37
N ALA A 91 3.58 -0.64 -5.83
CA ALA A 91 3.98 -1.54 -4.73
C ALA A 91 5.18 -2.42 -5.12
N GLY A 92 5.27 -2.84 -6.39
CA GLY A 92 6.39 -3.58 -6.92
C GLY A 92 7.76 -2.88 -6.86
N MET A 93 7.79 -1.55 -6.66
CA MET A 93 9.04 -0.80 -6.43
C MET A 93 9.60 -0.96 -5.01
N PHE A 94 8.77 -1.37 -4.06
CA PHE A 94 9.16 -1.53 -2.66
C PHE A 94 9.53 -2.97 -2.32
N ALA A 95 8.86 -3.93 -2.96
CA ALA A 95 9.17 -5.34 -2.84
C ALA A 95 8.86 -6.03 -4.17
N ARG A 96 9.68 -7.00 -4.54
CA ARG A 96 9.49 -7.74 -5.79
C ARG A 96 8.09 -8.32 -5.89
N ARG A 97 7.34 -7.93 -6.96
CA ARG A 97 5.98 -8.40 -7.23
C ARG A 97 5.04 -8.25 -6.03
N ALA A 98 5.11 -7.09 -5.36
CA ALA A 98 4.39 -6.87 -4.11
C ALA A 98 2.87 -6.97 -4.28
N GLU A 99 2.32 -6.57 -5.41
CA GLU A 99 0.89 -6.69 -5.73
C GLU A 99 0.47 -8.17 -5.74
N VAL A 100 1.24 -9.04 -6.38
CA VAL A 100 1.01 -10.50 -6.41
C VAL A 100 1.12 -11.10 -5.00
N GLN A 101 2.10 -10.66 -4.21
CA GLN A 101 2.26 -11.14 -2.83
C GLN A 101 1.09 -10.70 -1.95
N ALA A 102 0.63 -9.45 -2.10
CA ALA A 102 -0.53 -8.91 -1.37
C ALA A 102 -1.83 -9.64 -1.76
N ALA A 103 -2.02 -9.89 -3.05
CA ALA A 103 -3.18 -10.65 -3.55
C ALA A 103 -3.23 -12.06 -2.97
N ARG A 104 -2.11 -12.78 -2.94
CA ARG A 104 -2.00 -14.11 -2.30
C ARG A 104 -2.28 -14.07 -0.80
N ALA A 105 -1.81 -13.02 -0.12
CA ALA A 105 -2.07 -12.85 1.32
C ALA A 105 -3.55 -12.57 1.59
N ALA A 106 -4.19 -11.74 0.77
CA ALA A 106 -5.62 -11.47 0.83
C ALA A 106 -6.45 -12.72 0.58
N ASP A 107 -6.09 -13.50 -0.43
CA ASP A 107 -6.74 -14.77 -0.76
C ASP A 107 -6.70 -15.75 0.41
N LYS A 108 -5.52 -15.91 1.01
CA LYS A 108 -5.35 -16.76 2.21
C LYS A 108 -6.16 -16.25 3.42
N ALA A 109 -6.43 -14.96 3.50
CA ALA A 109 -7.20 -14.36 4.58
C ALA A 109 -8.71 -14.28 4.30
N GLY A 110 -9.17 -14.74 3.12
CA GLY A 110 -10.58 -14.66 2.72
C GLY A 110 -11.11 -13.23 2.56
N ILE A 111 -10.25 -12.31 2.08
CA ILE A 111 -10.60 -10.89 1.91
C ILE A 111 -10.28 -10.39 0.49
N PRO A 112 -10.99 -9.37 -0.01
CA PRO A 112 -10.68 -8.76 -1.30
C PRO A 112 -9.31 -8.06 -1.30
N PHE A 113 -8.66 -8.09 -2.46
CA PHE A 113 -7.53 -7.27 -2.82
C PHE A 113 -7.94 -6.30 -3.92
N VAL A 114 -7.62 -5.02 -3.77
CA VAL A 114 -7.88 -4.00 -4.80
C VAL A 114 -6.58 -3.67 -5.51
N GLU A 115 -6.53 -3.91 -6.81
CA GLU A 115 -5.39 -3.53 -7.62
C GLU A 115 -5.47 -2.08 -8.06
N SER A 116 -4.32 -1.38 -8.01
CA SER A 116 -4.23 0.02 -8.41
C SER A 116 -4.03 0.18 -9.92
N THR A 117 -4.61 1.21 -10.52
CA THR A 117 -4.30 1.65 -11.89
C THR A 117 -2.79 1.77 -12.17
N VAL A 118 -2.00 2.14 -11.15
CA VAL A 118 -0.55 2.35 -11.27
C VAL A 118 0.25 1.23 -10.59
N SER A 119 -0.27 0.01 -10.61
CA SER A 119 0.45 -1.20 -10.22
C SER A 119 1.65 -1.47 -11.15
N ILE A 120 2.67 -2.12 -10.63
CA ILE A 120 3.82 -2.60 -11.43
C ILE A 120 3.49 -3.95 -12.08
N CYS A 121 2.78 -4.82 -11.36
CA CYS A 121 2.28 -6.07 -11.92
C CYS A 121 1.00 -5.81 -12.73
N GLY A 122 0.80 -6.54 -13.81
CA GLY A 122 -0.44 -6.47 -14.60
C GLY A 122 -1.60 -7.21 -13.89
N ILE A 123 -2.82 -6.79 -14.17
CA ILE A 123 -4.02 -7.35 -13.55
C ILE A 123 -4.19 -8.85 -13.85
N GLU A 124 -3.78 -9.28 -15.03
CA GLU A 124 -3.83 -10.68 -15.44
C GLU A 124 -2.93 -11.55 -14.55
N GLU A 125 -1.75 -11.01 -14.20
CA GLU A 125 -0.82 -11.69 -13.33
C GLU A 125 -1.31 -11.75 -11.88
N VAL A 126 -1.89 -10.67 -11.40
CA VAL A 126 -2.47 -10.59 -10.06
C VAL A 126 -3.69 -11.51 -9.95
N ALA A 127 -4.55 -11.54 -10.96
CA ALA A 127 -5.70 -12.44 -11.03
C ALA A 127 -5.28 -13.92 -11.02
N ALA A 128 -4.23 -14.26 -11.76
CA ALA A 128 -3.70 -15.63 -11.79
C ALA A 128 -3.09 -16.10 -10.44
N ALA A 129 -2.81 -15.17 -9.54
CA ALA A 129 -2.20 -15.45 -8.25
C ALA A 129 -3.21 -15.66 -7.10
N LYS A 130 -4.50 -15.51 -7.37
CA LYS A 130 -5.60 -15.51 -6.40
C LYS A 130 -6.73 -16.42 -6.87
N SER A 131 -7.47 -17.03 -5.94
CA SER A 131 -8.62 -17.89 -6.26
C SER A 131 -9.85 -17.09 -6.71
N THR A 132 -10.02 -15.87 -6.18
CA THR A 132 -11.05 -14.92 -6.59
C THR A 132 -10.39 -13.72 -7.28
N PRO A 133 -10.91 -13.21 -8.40
CA PRO A 133 -10.32 -12.08 -9.11
C PRO A 133 -10.16 -10.85 -8.20
N PRO A 134 -9.14 -10.00 -8.43
CA PRO A 134 -8.98 -8.76 -7.67
C PRO A 134 -10.04 -7.75 -8.06
N TRP A 135 -10.41 -6.86 -7.14
CA TRP A 135 -11.10 -5.63 -7.49
C TRP A 135 -10.13 -4.70 -8.21
N PHE A 136 -10.61 -3.81 -9.06
CA PHE A 136 -9.76 -2.90 -9.81
C PHE A 136 -10.06 -1.43 -9.46
N GLN A 137 -9.01 -0.68 -9.09
CA GLN A 137 -9.12 0.75 -8.84
C GLN A 137 -8.73 1.54 -10.10
N LEU A 138 -9.59 2.47 -10.51
CA LEU A 138 -9.42 3.30 -11.69
C LEU A 138 -9.20 4.77 -11.35
N TYR A 139 -8.11 5.34 -11.87
CA TYR A 139 -7.98 6.77 -12.10
C TYR A 139 -8.47 7.11 -13.49
N VAL A 140 -9.42 8.03 -13.59
CA VAL A 140 -9.89 8.52 -14.89
C VAL A 140 -8.87 9.49 -15.45
N MET A 141 -8.10 9.05 -16.41
CA MET A 141 -7.07 9.83 -17.08
C MET A 141 -7.69 10.73 -18.17
N ARG A 142 -6.91 11.73 -18.64
CA ARG A 142 -7.34 12.62 -19.73
C ARG A 142 -7.62 11.84 -21.02
N ASP A 143 -6.79 10.85 -21.32
CA ASP A 143 -7.03 9.91 -22.41
C ASP A 143 -8.09 8.88 -21.98
N ARG A 144 -9.28 9.03 -22.51
CA ARG A 144 -10.43 8.17 -22.21
C ARG A 144 -10.27 6.77 -22.79
N SER A 145 -9.68 6.65 -23.96
CA SER A 145 -9.47 5.34 -24.61
C SER A 145 -8.52 4.46 -23.81
N PHE A 146 -7.53 5.07 -23.15
CA PHE A 146 -6.65 4.36 -22.22
C PHE A 146 -7.41 3.85 -20.98
N ALA A 147 -8.28 4.68 -20.40
CA ALA A 147 -9.10 4.27 -19.26
C ALA A 147 -10.08 3.14 -19.62
N GLU A 148 -10.71 3.22 -20.81
CA GLU A 148 -11.58 2.17 -21.36
C GLU A 148 -10.80 0.85 -21.56
N GLY A 149 -9.58 0.93 -22.09
CA GLY A 149 -8.71 -0.24 -22.25
C GLY A 149 -8.33 -0.90 -20.92
N LEU A 150 -8.13 -0.11 -19.87
CA LEU A 150 -7.87 -0.66 -18.52
C LEU A 150 -9.11 -1.34 -17.94
N MET A 151 -10.29 -0.75 -18.12
CA MET A 151 -11.56 -1.37 -17.69
C MET A 151 -11.81 -2.69 -18.42
N ALA A 152 -11.59 -2.73 -19.74
CA ALA A 152 -11.72 -3.97 -20.53
C ALA A 152 -10.79 -5.07 -20.01
N LYS A 153 -9.52 -4.75 -19.70
CA LYS A 153 -8.59 -5.71 -19.11
C LYS A 153 -9.03 -6.18 -17.73
N ALA A 154 -9.58 -5.29 -16.90
CA ALA A 154 -10.11 -5.66 -15.60
C ALA A 154 -11.31 -6.60 -15.73
N GLU A 155 -12.20 -6.34 -16.68
CA GLU A 155 -13.34 -7.21 -17.00
C GLU A 155 -12.87 -8.58 -17.52
N GLU A 156 -11.92 -8.62 -18.47
CA GLU A 156 -11.30 -9.85 -18.97
C GLU A 156 -10.64 -10.68 -17.86
N ALA A 157 -10.03 -10.01 -16.88
CA ALA A 157 -9.44 -10.66 -15.70
C ALA A 157 -10.51 -11.10 -14.67
N GLY A 158 -11.79 -10.80 -14.91
CA GLY A 158 -12.91 -11.17 -14.07
C GLY A 158 -13.09 -10.28 -12.83
N ALA A 159 -12.54 -9.07 -12.82
CA ALA A 159 -12.69 -8.15 -11.67
C ALA A 159 -14.17 -7.86 -11.38
N PRO A 160 -14.69 -8.20 -10.19
CA PRO A 160 -16.12 -8.07 -9.90
C PRO A 160 -16.53 -6.65 -9.54
N VAL A 161 -15.56 -5.80 -9.13
CA VAL A 161 -15.80 -4.45 -8.63
C VAL A 161 -14.80 -3.47 -9.22
N LEU A 162 -15.33 -2.35 -9.72
CA LEU A 162 -14.55 -1.18 -10.12
C LEU A 162 -14.59 -0.12 -9.00
N VAL A 163 -13.41 0.26 -8.50
CA VAL A 163 -13.24 1.30 -7.47
C VAL A 163 -12.80 2.59 -8.14
N LEU A 164 -13.70 3.54 -8.30
CA LEU A 164 -13.40 4.81 -8.95
C LEU A 164 -12.83 5.82 -7.95
N THR A 165 -11.62 6.32 -8.20
CA THR A 165 -11.01 7.40 -7.41
C THR A 165 -11.45 8.77 -7.95
N ILE A 166 -12.07 9.58 -7.07
CA ILE A 166 -12.67 10.88 -7.44
C ILE A 166 -12.16 12.05 -6.59
N ASP A 167 -11.26 11.81 -5.65
CA ASP A 167 -10.80 12.78 -4.64
C ASP A 167 -9.42 13.38 -4.91
N LEU A 168 -8.86 13.18 -6.12
CA LEU A 168 -7.53 13.68 -6.51
C LEU A 168 -7.57 14.65 -7.71
N PRO A 169 -8.29 15.78 -7.63
CA PRO A 169 -8.29 16.77 -8.71
C PRO A 169 -6.93 17.48 -8.82
N VAL A 170 -6.20 17.60 -7.71
CA VAL A 170 -4.88 18.22 -7.62
C VAL A 170 -3.98 17.41 -6.68
N LEU A 171 -2.76 17.14 -7.11
CA LEU A 171 -1.77 16.48 -6.26
C LEU A 171 -1.32 17.39 -5.13
N GLY A 172 -1.32 16.88 -3.90
CA GLY A 172 -0.76 17.57 -2.74
C GLY A 172 0.74 17.72 -2.84
N ALA A 173 1.29 18.86 -2.37
CA ALA A 173 2.73 19.08 -2.30
C ALA A 173 3.35 18.13 -1.25
N ARG A 174 4.27 17.30 -1.68
CA ARG A 174 4.97 16.33 -0.81
C ARG A 174 6.39 16.82 -0.57
N HIS A 175 6.59 17.43 0.58
CA HIS A 175 7.88 18.07 0.91
C HIS A 175 9.04 17.07 0.98
N ARG A 176 8.80 15.83 1.42
CA ARG A 176 9.84 14.79 1.46
C ARG A 176 10.30 14.43 0.04
N ASP A 177 9.38 14.29 -0.90
CA ASP A 177 9.70 13.95 -2.29
C ASP A 177 10.54 15.04 -2.94
N THR A 178 10.21 16.33 -2.68
CA THR A 178 11.01 17.46 -3.14
C THR A 178 12.41 17.45 -2.52
N ARG A 179 12.53 17.22 -1.21
CA ARG A 179 13.84 17.16 -0.52
C ARG A 179 14.71 16.00 -0.99
N ASN A 180 14.11 14.89 -1.38
CA ASN A 180 14.79 13.69 -1.88
C ASN A 180 15.04 13.72 -3.38
N ALA A 181 14.75 14.81 -4.04
CA ALA A 181 14.94 14.95 -5.48
C ALA A 181 14.14 13.87 -6.29
N THR A 182 12.94 13.52 -5.84
CA THR A 182 12.06 12.61 -6.55
C THR A 182 11.23 13.35 -7.59
N VAL A 183 10.86 14.61 -7.31
CA VAL A 183 10.05 15.46 -8.19
C VAL A 183 10.75 16.83 -8.36
N GLY A 184 10.88 17.31 -9.59
CA GLY A 184 11.41 18.62 -9.93
C GLY A 184 12.75 18.61 -10.66
N GLN A 185 13.38 19.79 -10.81
CA GLN A 185 14.71 19.94 -11.41
C GLN A 185 15.78 19.92 -10.31
N PHE A 186 16.79 19.08 -10.48
CA PHE A 186 17.79 18.85 -9.43
C PHE A 186 19.21 19.13 -9.91
N SER A 187 20.04 19.64 -8.99
CA SER A 187 21.47 19.83 -9.21
C SER A 187 22.17 18.47 -9.47
N LYS A 188 23.32 18.53 -10.17
CA LYS A 188 24.16 17.33 -10.38
C LYS A 188 24.56 16.65 -9.06
N TRP A 189 24.76 17.45 -8.02
CA TRP A 189 25.10 16.96 -6.67
C TRP A 189 23.95 16.18 -6.03
N ALA A 190 22.70 16.65 -6.15
CA ALA A 190 21.53 15.93 -5.65
C ALA A 190 21.35 14.58 -6.36
N LYS A 191 21.53 14.54 -7.68
CA LYS A 191 21.51 13.30 -8.46
C LYS A 191 22.59 12.33 -8.01
N PHE A 192 23.82 12.81 -7.79
CA PHE A 192 24.93 11.99 -7.31
C PHE A 192 24.63 11.37 -5.94
N ARG A 193 24.18 12.18 -4.97
CA ARG A 193 23.80 11.66 -3.63
C ARG A 193 22.67 10.61 -3.70
N ARG A 194 21.70 10.84 -4.59
CA ARG A 194 20.63 9.87 -4.82
C ARG A 194 21.17 8.55 -5.37
N THR A 195 22.09 8.61 -6.31
CA THR A 195 22.72 7.38 -6.85
C THR A 195 23.50 6.63 -5.77
N LEU A 196 24.24 7.34 -4.90
CA LEU A 196 24.94 6.72 -3.78
C LEU A 196 23.97 6.06 -2.79
N ASP A 197 22.84 6.71 -2.51
CA ASP A 197 21.80 6.14 -1.65
C ASP A 197 21.23 4.84 -2.25
N LEU A 198 20.91 4.82 -3.55
CA LEU A 198 20.48 3.61 -4.25
C LEU A 198 21.51 2.48 -4.15
N LEU A 199 22.78 2.77 -4.41
CA LEU A 199 23.87 1.78 -4.36
C LEU A 199 24.15 1.28 -2.94
N SER A 200 23.80 2.05 -1.90
CA SER A 200 23.94 1.62 -0.50
C SER A 200 22.89 0.59 -0.06
N HIS A 201 21.91 0.26 -0.92
CA HIS A 201 20.84 -0.71 -0.65
C HIS A 201 20.89 -1.92 -1.60
N PRO A 202 21.99 -2.72 -1.58
CA PRO A 202 22.18 -3.82 -2.54
C PRO A 202 21.10 -4.89 -2.46
N GLY A 203 20.55 -5.15 -1.26
CA GLY A 203 19.43 -6.08 -1.09
C GLY A 203 18.18 -5.66 -1.85
N TRP A 204 17.87 -4.37 -1.90
CA TRP A 204 16.78 -3.85 -2.70
C TRP A 204 17.09 -3.92 -4.20
N LEU A 205 18.31 -3.56 -4.63
CA LEU A 205 18.71 -3.59 -6.04
C LEU A 205 18.67 -4.98 -6.66
N VAL A 206 18.91 -6.04 -5.87
CA VAL A 206 18.88 -7.43 -6.35
C VAL A 206 17.46 -8.00 -6.35
N ASP A 207 16.63 -7.58 -5.41
CA ASP A 207 15.30 -8.17 -5.20
C ASP A 207 14.19 -7.48 -6.01
N VAL A 208 14.37 -6.23 -6.43
CA VAL A 208 13.42 -5.41 -7.18
C VAL A 208 13.93 -5.09 -8.57
#